data_a860bc7af858fd31c57f22b58bc28eb8
#
_entry.id   a860bc7af858fd31c57f22b58bc28eb8
#
_cell.length_a   1.000
_cell.length_b   1.000
_cell.length_c   1.000
_cell.angle_alpha   90.00
_cell.angle_beta   90.00
_cell.angle_gamma   90.00
#
_symmetry.space_group_name_H-M   'P 1'
#
loop_
_entity.id
_entity.type
_entity.pdbx_description
1 polymer ?
#
loop_
_entity_poly.entity_id
_entity_poly.type
_entity_poly.pdbx_seq_one_letter_code
_entity_poly.pdbx_strand_id
1 'polypeptide(L)'
;MCGRFNITTSPEELRRLFNYVEQPNFPARYNIAPTQPVPIVHLISGKRHFRLVRWGFVPSWSKEMPKTVLINARAETIEEKPSFRGAFRHRRCLIPANGFYEWQARAGGKQPFHIHRPDNAPFAMAGIWEDWLTPDGSELDSCAIVTTVANDTLKPIHHRMPVILPQSEWDKWLGAEEARPRDMEPLMRPASNELLVAEPVSSRVNKAGEEGASLLDPVNPDAESRKLASKQPKKNDKKQLNLL
;
A
#
# COMPACT_ATOMS: atom_id res chain seq x y z
N MET A 1 -0.37 -3.50 -8.55
CA MET A 1 -0.93 -3.65 -7.17
C MET A 1 -0.08 -2.83 -6.25
N CYS A 2 -0.70 -2.02 -5.36
CA CYS A 2 0.03 -1.17 -4.43
C CYS A 2 1.06 -1.99 -3.63
N GLY A 3 2.31 -1.83 -3.97
CA GLY A 3 3.43 -2.57 -3.37
C GLY A 3 4.48 -1.66 -2.74
N ARG A 4 4.21 -0.36 -2.68
CA ARG A 4 5.08 0.63 -2.08
C ARG A 4 4.30 1.88 -1.72
N PHE A 5 4.54 2.49 -0.56
CA PHE A 5 3.89 3.74 -0.17
C PHE A 5 4.76 4.57 0.77
N ASN A 6 4.34 5.77 1.11
CA ASN A 6 5.04 6.67 2.01
C ASN A 6 4.13 7.26 3.07
N ILE A 7 4.72 7.59 4.22
CA ILE A 7 4.10 8.34 5.32
C ILE A 7 5.10 9.40 5.72
N THR A 8 4.80 10.65 5.42
CA THR A 8 5.68 11.80 5.69
C THR A 8 5.08 12.77 6.69
N THR A 9 3.77 12.68 6.94
CA THR A 9 3.08 13.44 7.99
C THR A 9 3.57 13.02 9.37
N SER A 10 3.75 13.98 10.26
CA SER A 10 4.23 13.73 11.62
C SER A 10 3.26 12.84 12.41
N PRO A 11 3.77 12.02 13.36
CA PRO A 11 2.91 11.19 14.22
C PRO A 11 1.84 11.98 14.96
N GLU A 12 2.16 13.22 15.38
CA GLU A 12 1.22 14.08 16.09
C GLU A 12 0.07 14.56 15.20
N GLU A 13 0.37 14.95 13.95
CA GLU A 13 -0.65 15.34 12.98
C GLU A 13 -1.53 14.16 12.59
N LEU A 14 -0.93 12.97 12.38
CA LEU A 14 -1.67 11.75 12.13
C LEU A 14 -2.59 11.42 13.31
N ARG A 15 -2.09 11.54 14.55
CA ARG A 15 -2.90 11.33 15.75
C ARG A 15 -4.11 12.25 15.80
N ARG A 16 -3.93 13.53 15.49
CA ARG A 16 -5.05 14.49 15.43
C ARG A 16 -6.06 14.14 14.34
N LEU A 17 -5.57 13.81 13.15
CA LEU A 17 -6.43 13.50 12.00
C LEU A 17 -7.21 12.19 12.20
N PHE A 18 -6.52 11.13 12.61
CA PHE A 18 -7.10 9.79 12.76
C PHE A 18 -7.76 9.58 14.12
N ASN A 19 -7.55 10.48 15.07
CA ASN A 19 -8.14 10.49 16.41
C ASN A 19 -7.92 9.19 17.19
N TYR A 20 -6.66 8.69 17.23
CA TYR A 20 -6.28 7.52 18.03
C TYR A 20 -5.67 7.93 19.37
N VAL A 21 -5.68 6.99 20.33
CA VAL A 21 -5.32 7.24 21.74
C VAL A 21 -3.81 7.37 21.94
N GLU A 22 -3.02 6.51 21.32
CA GLU A 22 -1.58 6.37 21.53
C GLU A 22 -0.80 7.59 21.05
N GLN A 23 0.43 7.74 21.55
CA GLN A 23 1.39 8.75 21.09
C GLN A 23 2.65 8.05 20.54
N PRO A 24 2.56 7.44 19.35
CA PRO A 24 3.71 6.77 18.77
C PRO A 24 4.78 7.77 18.36
N ASN A 25 6.04 7.31 18.38
CA ASN A 25 7.15 8.03 17.81
C ASN A 25 7.75 7.19 16.67
N PHE A 26 7.55 7.59 15.42
CA PHE A 26 8.16 6.98 14.25
C PHE A 26 8.57 8.06 13.24
N PRO A 27 9.69 7.85 12.52
CA PRO A 27 10.17 8.83 11.55
C PRO A 27 9.30 8.85 10.30
N ALA A 28 9.40 9.95 9.53
CA ALA A 28 8.88 9.97 8.17
C ALA A 28 9.52 8.84 7.34
N ARG A 29 8.69 8.14 6.57
CA ARG A 29 9.07 7.02 5.73
C ARG A 29 8.67 7.33 4.29
N TYR A 30 9.66 7.34 3.40
CA TYR A 30 9.47 7.72 2.00
C TYR A 30 9.30 6.54 1.05
N ASN A 31 9.64 5.33 1.49
CA ASN A 31 9.70 4.17 0.61
C ASN A 31 9.38 2.86 1.35
N ILE A 32 8.22 2.80 1.98
CA ILE A 32 7.77 1.63 2.72
C ILE A 32 7.52 0.46 1.76
N ALA A 33 8.16 -0.67 2.04
CA ALA A 33 8.08 -1.90 1.25
C ALA A 33 7.36 -3.03 2.01
N PRO A 34 6.87 -4.05 1.30
CA PRO A 34 6.32 -5.25 1.92
C PRO A 34 7.24 -5.86 2.98
N THR A 35 6.65 -6.47 3.98
CA THR A 35 7.25 -7.08 5.18
C THR A 35 7.76 -6.11 6.24
N GLN A 36 7.81 -4.83 5.95
CA GLN A 36 8.17 -3.80 6.92
C GLN A 36 7.00 -3.47 7.86
N PRO A 37 7.28 -2.94 9.06
CA PRO A 37 6.25 -2.44 9.96
C PRO A 37 5.58 -1.19 9.39
N VAL A 38 4.25 -1.14 9.49
CA VAL A 38 3.41 -0.03 9.05
C VAL A 38 2.39 0.31 10.12
N PRO A 39 2.01 1.60 10.27
CA PRO A 39 0.95 1.98 11.16
C PRO A 39 -0.40 1.56 10.61
N ILE A 40 -1.25 1.08 11.50
CA ILE A 40 -2.68 0.95 11.27
C ILE A 40 -3.45 1.68 12.37
N VAL A 41 -4.67 2.09 12.05
CA VAL A 41 -5.64 2.57 13.02
C VAL A 41 -6.82 1.60 13.00
N HIS A 42 -7.16 1.05 14.15
CA HIS A 42 -8.23 0.08 14.32
C HIS A 42 -9.12 0.44 15.51
N LEU A 43 -10.23 -0.25 15.68
CA LEU A 43 -11.18 0.03 16.74
C LEU A 43 -11.08 -0.99 17.87
N ILE A 44 -11.01 -0.51 19.12
CA ILE A 44 -11.16 -1.33 20.34
C ILE A 44 -12.15 -0.62 21.25
N SER A 45 -13.23 -1.31 21.65
CA SER A 45 -14.22 -0.76 22.60
C SER A 45 -14.71 0.65 22.23
N GLY A 46 -14.97 0.89 20.95
CA GLY A 46 -15.47 2.16 20.41
C GLY A 46 -14.43 3.28 20.30
N LYS A 47 -13.17 3.03 20.60
CA LYS A 47 -12.07 4.00 20.48
C LYS A 47 -11.11 3.57 19.38
N ARG A 48 -10.55 4.54 18.67
CA ARG A 48 -9.50 4.30 17.67
C ARG A 48 -8.16 4.15 18.36
N HIS A 49 -7.43 3.10 17.97
CA HIS A 49 -6.12 2.75 18.49
C HIS A 49 -5.10 2.66 17.36
N PHE A 50 -3.89 3.09 17.63
CA PHE A 50 -2.73 2.93 16.77
C PHE A 50 -2.03 1.61 17.07
N ARG A 51 -1.57 0.93 16.01
CA ARG A 51 -0.71 -0.26 16.13
C ARG A 51 0.29 -0.29 14.99
N LEU A 52 1.52 -0.72 15.26
CA LEU A 52 2.48 -1.09 14.22
C LEU A 52 2.34 -2.57 13.93
N VAL A 53 2.13 -2.89 12.66
CA VAL A 53 1.93 -4.26 12.19
C VAL A 53 2.78 -4.53 10.95
N ARG A 54 3.09 -5.79 10.67
CA ARG A 54 3.80 -6.20 9.47
C ARG A 54 2.91 -6.03 8.23
N TRP A 55 3.38 -5.34 7.20
CA TRP A 55 2.70 -5.33 5.92
C TRP A 55 2.96 -6.60 5.14
N GLY A 56 2.02 -7.50 5.16
CA GLY A 56 2.11 -8.84 4.61
C GLY A 56 1.31 -9.79 5.48
N PHE A 57 0.02 -9.85 5.18
CA PHE A 57 -1.03 -10.50 5.93
C PHE A 57 -0.78 -12.00 6.09
N VAL A 58 -0.93 -12.48 7.32
CA VAL A 58 -0.92 -13.89 7.67
C VAL A 58 -2.30 -14.25 8.24
N PRO A 59 -3.05 -15.18 7.62
CA PRO A 59 -4.32 -15.61 8.18
C PRO A 59 -4.13 -16.28 9.55
N SER A 60 -5.02 -16.02 10.52
CA SER A 60 -4.92 -16.57 11.89
C SER A 60 -4.88 -18.11 11.95
N TRP A 61 -5.49 -18.77 10.97
CA TRP A 61 -5.50 -20.24 10.87
C TRP A 61 -4.26 -20.84 10.22
N SER A 62 -3.31 -20.02 9.75
CA SER A 62 -2.08 -20.49 9.12
C SER A 62 -1.21 -21.26 10.12
N LYS A 63 -0.79 -22.47 9.77
CA LYS A 63 0.08 -23.29 10.61
C LYS A 63 1.55 -22.86 10.55
N GLU A 64 1.92 -22.16 9.47
CA GLU A 64 3.27 -21.65 9.22
C GLU A 64 3.20 -20.33 8.44
N MET A 65 4.31 -19.61 8.40
CA MET A 65 4.42 -18.37 7.60
C MET A 65 4.16 -18.69 6.13
N PRO A 66 3.18 -18.01 5.48
CA PRO A 66 2.89 -18.24 4.07
C PRO A 66 4.12 -17.95 3.18
N LYS A 67 4.40 -18.83 2.23
CA LYS A 67 5.48 -18.65 1.25
C LYS A 67 5.28 -17.40 0.38
N THR A 68 4.01 -17.05 0.09
CA THR A 68 3.65 -15.84 -0.65
C THR A 68 3.20 -14.76 0.31
N VAL A 69 3.82 -13.59 0.24
CA VAL A 69 3.47 -12.43 1.06
C VAL A 69 2.17 -11.82 0.53
N LEU A 70 1.10 -11.86 1.33
CA LEU A 70 -0.22 -11.31 0.97
C LEU A 70 -0.28 -9.82 1.34
N ILE A 71 0.22 -8.96 0.48
CA ILE A 71 0.27 -7.50 0.73
C ILE A 71 -1.03 -6.78 0.38
N ASN A 72 -1.88 -7.39 -0.47
CA ASN A 72 -3.13 -6.79 -0.93
C ASN A 72 -4.27 -7.81 -0.90
N ALA A 73 -5.47 -7.33 -0.56
CA ALA A 73 -6.73 -8.05 -0.70
C ALA A 73 -7.59 -7.35 -1.76
N ARG A 74 -8.13 -8.10 -2.73
CA ARG A 74 -8.99 -7.51 -3.77
C ARG A 74 -10.40 -7.30 -3.24
N ALA A 75 -10.95 -6.10 -3.37
CA ALA A 75 -12.31 -5.75 -2.96
C ALA A 75 -13.36 -6.72 -3.52
N GLU A 76 -13.22 -7.12 -4.78
CA GLU A 76 -14.15 -7.96 -5.51
C GLU A 76 -14.28 -9.39 -4.95
N THR A 77 -13.30 -9.84 -4.20
CA THR A 77 -13.24 -11.24 -3.69
C THR A 77 -12.91 -11.36 -2.21
N ILE A 78 -12.82 -10.23 -1.51
CA ILE A 78 -12.37 -10.19 -0.11
C ILE A 78 -13.31 -10.96 0.83
N GLU A 79 -14.61 -10.95 0.57
CA GLU A 79 -15.62 -11.68 1.34
C GLU A 79 -15.59 -13.20 1.09
N GLU A 80 -15.15 -13.61 -0.09
CA GLU A 80 -15.17 -15.01 -0.51
C GLU A 80 -13.89 -15.76 -0.13
N LYS A 81 -12.75 -15.06 -0.23
CA LYS A 81 -11.43 -15.68 -0.01
C LYS A 81 -11.22 -16.11 1.44
N PRO A 82 -10.97 -17.41 1.71
CA PRO A 82 -10.76 -17.92 3.07
C PRO A 82 -9.67 -17.15 3.84
N SER A 83 -8.64 -16.67 3.15
CA SER A 83 -7.55 -15.91 3.76
C SER A 83 -7.99 -14.55 4.31
N PHE A 84 -9.03 -13.92 3.76
CA PHE A 84 -9.38 -12.53 4.08
C PHE A 84 -10.75 -12.35 4.72
N ARG A 85 -11.69 -13.24 4.45
CA ARG A 85 -13.10 -13.09 4.85
C ARG A 85 -13.30 -12.87 6.36
N GLY A 86 -12.48 -13.54 7.20
CA GLY A 86 -12.56 -13.40 8.66
C GLY A 86 -12.13 -11.99 9.10
N ALA A 87 -10.94 -11.58 8.64
CA ALA A 87 -10.42 -10.24 8.94
C ALA A 87 -11.29 -9.12 8.35
N PHE A 88 -11.83 -9.31 7.15
CA PHE A 88 -12.75 -8.34 6.55
C PHE A 88 -14.03 -8.15 7.37
N ARG A 89 -14.53 -9.18 8.00
CA ARG A 89 -15.72 -9.09 8.86
C ARG A 89 -15.44 -8.44 10.21
N HIS A 90 -14.28 -8.69 10.80
CA HIS A 90 -14.02 -8.40 12.21
C HIS A 90 -12.81 -7.54 12.51
N ARG A 91 -11.87 -7.40 11.56
CA ARG A 91 -10.58 -6.75 11.77
C ARG A 91 -10.22 -5.80 10.61
N ARG A 92 -11.13 -4.85 10.34
CA ARG A 92 -10.86 -3.76 9.41
C ARG A 92 -10.02 -2.70 10.09
N CYS A 93 -9.17 -2.03 9.32
CA CYS A 93 -8.32 -0.95 9.80
C CYS A 93 -8.17 0.15 8.73
N LEU A 94 -7.70 1.31 9.16
CA LEU A 94 -7.21 2.37 8.28
C LEU A 94 -5.69 2.28 8.22
N ILE A 95 -5.13 2.42 7.04
CA ILE A 95 -3.69 2.51 6.82
C ILE A 95 -3.37 3.93 6.38
N PRO A 96 -2.79 4.79 7.25
CA PRO A 96 -2.39 6.14 6.89
C PRO A 96 -1.33 6.16 5.79
N ALA A 97 -1.46 7.06 4.84
CA ALA A 97 -0.46 7.28 3.78
C ALA A 97 -0.49 8.74 3.30
N ASN A 98 0.64 9.27 2.86
CA ASN A 98 0.71 10.52 2.10
C ASN A 98 0.67 10.27 0.60
N GLY A 99 1.11 9.09 0.16
CA GLY A 99 1.09 8.67 -1.24
C GLY A 99 1.50 7.22 -1.38
N PHE A 100 1.35 6.68 -2.58
CA PHE A 100 1.80 5.35 -2.94
C PHE A 100 2.47 5.36 -4.31
N TYR A 101 3.15 4.27 -4.64
CA TYR A 101 3.86 4.16 -5.91
C TYR A 101 3.27 3.07 -6.78
N GLU A 102 3.20 3.35 -8.07
CA GLU A 102 2.90 2.39 -9.12
C GLU A 102 3.83 2.57 -10.32
N TRP A 103 3.95 1.54 -11.12
CA TRP A 103 4.92 1.46 -12.20
C TRP A 103 4.25 1.33 -13.55
N GLN A 104 4.42 2.33 -14.38
CA GLN A 104 4.00 2.29 -15.77
C GLN A 104 4.98 1.49 -16.62
N ALA A 105 4.48 0.51 -17.38
CA ALA A 105 5.30 -0.19 -18.37
C ALA A 105 5.60 0.75 -19.55
N ARG A 106 6.88 0.87 -19.91
CA ARG A 106 7.37 1.67 -21.06
C ARG A 106 8.41 0.89 -21.86
N ALA A 107 8.67 1.34 -23.09
CA ALA A 107 9.81 0.85 -23.85
C ALA A 107 11.12 1.09 -23.05
N GLY A 108 11.82 0.02 -22.72
CA GLY A 108 13.08 0.09 -21.96
C GLY A 108 12.95 -0.10 -20.44
N GLY A 109 11.73 -0.31 -19.90
CA GLY A 109 11.58 -0.62 -18.47
C GLY A 109 10.28 -0.10 -17.85
N LYS A 110 10.27 -0.02 -16.54
CA LYS A 110 9.12 0.51 -15.78
C LYS A 110 9.45 1.88 -15.20
N GLN A 111 8.62 2.86 -15.49
CA GLN A 111 8.69 4.20 -14.91
C GLN A 111 7.85 4.23 -13.62
N PRO A 112 8.45 4.49 -12.45
CA PRO A 112 7.69 4.69 -11.22
C PRO A 112 7.00 6.05 -11.21
N PHE A 113 5.81 6.07 -10.63
CA PHE A 113 5.02 7.26 -10.35
C PHE A 113 4.72 7.32 -8.85
N HIS A 114 4.85 8.49 -8.27
CA HIS A 114 4.31 8.81 -6.95
C HIS A 114 2.89 9.32 -7.14
N ILE A 115 1.95 8.69 -6.44
CA ILE A 115 0.52 9.00 -6.52
C ILE A 115 0.10 9.54 -5.17
N HIS A 116 -0.37 10.78 -5.13
CA HIS A 116 -0.68 11.49 -3.90
C HIS A 116 -1.83 12.48 -4.11
N ARG A 117 -2.33 13.07 -3.04
CA ARG A 117 -3.32 14.16 -3.14
C ARG A 117 -2.65 15.45 -3.62
N PRO A 118 -3.36 16.30 -4.42
CA PRO A 118 -2.79 17.58 -4.89
C PRO A 118 -2.35 18.52 -3.75
N ASP A 119 -3.01 18.44 -2.60
CA ASP A 119 -2.70 19.23 -1.40
C ASP A 119 -1.63 18.57 -0.49
N ASN A 120 -1.07 17.43 -0.88
CA ASN A 120 -0.14 16.60 -0.11
C ASN A 120 -0.65 16.14 1.27
N ALA A 121 -1.94 16.33 1.55
CA ALA A 121 -2.54 15.87 2.80
C ALA A 121 -2.56 14.33 2.87
N PRO A 122 -2.40 13.75 4.06
CA PRO A 122 -2.52 12.32 4.23
C PRO A 122 -3.96 11.85 3.99
N PHE A 123 -4.08 10.58 3.63
CA PHE A 123 -5.36 9.88 3.45
C PHE A 123 -5.33 8.50 4.11
N ALA A 124 -6.50 7.88 4.22
CA ALA A 124 -6.64 6.53 4.72
C ALA A 124 -6.84 5.54 3.57
N MET A 125 -5.96 4.56 3.44
CA MET A 125 -6.22 3.36 2.66
C MET A 125 -7.02 2.39 3.52
N ALA A 126 -8.03 1.74 2.91
CA ALA A 126 -8.73 0.64 3.55
C ALA A 126 -7.79 -0.55 3.75
N GLY A 127 -7.78 -1.10 4.95
CA GLY A 127 -6.98 -2.25 5.30
C GLY A 127 -7.77 -3.32 6.06
N ILE A 128 -7.22 -4.51 6.09
CA ILE A 128 -7.60 -5.58 7.00
C ILE A 128 -6.35 -6.03 7.75
N TRP A 129 -6.51 -6.47 8.98
CA TRP A 129 -5.40 -6.93 9.81
C TRP A 129 -5.74 -8.22 10.54
N GLU A 130 -4.72 -8.90 11.04
CA GLU A 130 -4.86 -10.15 11.76
C GLU A 130 -3.74 -10.30 12.76
N ASP A 131 -4.06 -10.90 13.90
CA ASP A 131 -3.12 -11.44 14.86
C ASP A 131 -2.89 -12.93 14.57
N TRP A 132 -1.65 -13.33 14.44
CA TRP A 132 -1.27 -14.68 14.17
C TRP A 132 -0.30 -15.19 15.24
N LEU A 133 -0.68 -16.29 15.90
CA LEU A 133 0.19 -16.98 16.83
C LEU A 133 1.15 -17.87 16.03
N THR A 134 2.44 -17.56 16.11
CA THR A 134 3.48 -18.31 15.43
C THR A 134 3.68 -19.68 16.09
N PRO A 135 4.28 -20.66 15.39
CA PRO A 135 4.50 -22.00 15.95
C PRO A 135 5.38 -22.03 17.21
N ASP A 136 6.21 -21.02 17.44
CA ASP A 136 7.04 -20.85 18.65
C ASP A 136 6.33 -20.11 19.79
N GLY A 137 5.04 -19.73 19.60
CA GLY A 137 4.24 -19.03 20.59
C GLY A 137 4.37 -17.51 20.58
N SER A 138 5.13 -16.93 19.66
CA SER A 138 5.18 -15.47 19.48
C SER A 138 3.92 -14.96 18.76
N GLU A 139 3.56 -13.69 18.99
CA GLU A 139 2.46 -13.04 18.28
C GLU A 139 3.01 -12.19 17.12
N LEU A 140 2.37 -12.28 15.96
CA LEU A 140 2.66 -11.46 14.80
C LEU A 140 1.39 -10.79 14.29
N ASP A 141 1.32 -9.48 14.49
CA ASP A 141 0.29 -8.67 13.85
C ASP A 141 0.65 -8.36 12.41
N SER A 142 -0.30 -8.51 11.51
CA SER A 142 -0.07 -8.31 10.08
C SER A 142 -1.26 -7.66 9.39
N CYS A 143 -1.02 -6.98 8.26
CA CYS A 143 -2.09 -6.35 7.50
C CYS A 143 -1.94 -6.54 5.99
N ALA A 144 -3.05 -6.32 5.28
CA ALA A 144 -3.11 -6.16 3.83
C ALA A 144 -3.90 -4.90 3.47
N ILE A 145 -3.49 -4.24 2.38
CA ILE A 145 -4.21 -3.12 1.79
C ILE A 145 -5.34 -3.66 0.92
N VAL A 146 -6.55 -3.12 1.07
CA VAL A 146 -7.66 -3.43 0.17
C VAL A 146 -7.48 -2.66 -1.14
N THR A 147 -7.60 -3.36 -2.26
CA THR A 147 -7.42 -2.77 -3.59
C THR A 147 -8.65 -2.96 -4.46
N THR A 148 -8.90 -2.00 -5.35
CA THR A 148 -9.97 -2.00 -6.33
C THR A 148 -9.43 -1.72 -7.72
N VAL A 149 -10.29 -1.66 -8.74
CA VAL A 149 -9.91 -1.24 -10.09
C VAL A 149 -9.42 0.21 -10.08
N ALA A 150 -8.51 0.55 -10.97
CA ALA A 150 -7.99 1.91 -11.07
C ALA A 150 -9.07 2.87 -11.64
N ASN A 151 -9.09 4.10 -11.14
CA ASN A 151 -9.82 5.21 -11.75
C ASN A 151 -9.15 5.65 -13.07
N ASP A 152 -9.75 6.59 -13.80
CA ASP A 152 -9.24 6.98 -15.12
C ASP A 152 -7.88 7.69 -15.05
N THR A 153 -7.59 8.39 -13.96
CA THR A 153 -6.28 9.03 -13.71
C THR A 153 -5.16 7.99 -13.61
N LEU A 154 -5.41 6.83 -12.99
CA LEU A 154 -4.39 5.82 -12.72
C LEU A 154 -4.35 4.68 -13.76
N LYS A 155 -5.43 4.44 -14.51
CA LYS A 155 -5.47 3.40 -15.57
C LYS A 155 -4.28 3.42 -16.53
N PRO A 156 -3.75 4.59 -16.98
CA PRO A 156 -2.57 4.62 -17.85
C PRO A 156 -1.29 4.10 -17.19
N ILE A 157 -1.25 4.05 -15.86
CA ILE A 157 -0.08 3.64 -15.08
C ILE A 157 -0.23 2.18 -14.64
N HIS A 158 -1.37 1.87 -14.01
CA HIS A 158 -1.66 0.53 -13.49
C HIS A 158 -3.17 0.28 -13.44
N HIS A 159 -3.60 -0.98 -13.59
CA HIS A 159 -5.02 -1.37 -13.60
C HIS A 159 -5.67 -1.48 -12.21
N ARG A 160 -4.90 -1.33 -11.12
CA ARG A 160 -5.38 -1.40 -9.73
C ARG A 160 -4.93 -0.18 -8.94
N MET A 161 -5.70 0.16 -7.90
CA MET A 161 -5.37 1.18 -6.91
C MET A 161 -5.81 0.73 -5.51
N PRO A 162 -5.24 1.27 -4.41
CA PRO A 162 -5.80 1.07 -3.08
C PRO A 162 -7.19 1.69 -2.98
N VAL A 163 -8.05 1.10 -2.18
CA VAL A 163 -9.30 1.73 -1.76
C VAL A 163 -8.95 2.88 -0.81
N ILE A 164 -9.33 4.10 -1.17
CA ILE A 164 -9.12 5.29 -0.34
C ILE A 164 -10.47 5.70 0.25
N LEU A 165 -10.52 5.75 1.58
CA LEU A 165 -11.75 6.03 2.31
C LEU A 165 -11.89 7.53 2.60
N PRO A 166 -13.04 8.16 2.26
CA PRO A 166 -13.33 9.49 2.76
C PRO A 166 -13.44 9.47 4.29
N GLN A 167 -13.07 10.57 4.92
CA GLN A 167 -13.03 10.65 6.40
C GLN A 167 -14.41 10.39 7.05
N SER A 168 -15.49 10.77 6.39
CA SER A 168 -16.86 10.52 6.82
C SER A 168 -17.22 9.03 6.93
N GLU A 169 -16.48 8.16 6.24
CA GLU A 169 -16.76 6.72 6.19
C GLU A 169 -15.82 5.89 7.08
N TRP A 170 -14.90 6.54 7.81
CA TRP A 170 -13.92 5.81 8.62
C TRP A 170 -14.56 5.02 9.75
N ASP A 171 -15.53 5.60 10.47
CA ASP A 171 -16.20 4.94 11.58
C ASP A 171 -17.01 3.73 11.11
N LYS A 172 -17.70 3.86 10.00
CA LYS A 172 -18.42 2.76 9.35
C LYS A 172 -17.45 1.65 8.91
N TRP A 173 -16.34 2.00 8.27
CA TRP A 173 -15.33 1.02 7.87
C TRP A 173 -14.73 0.29 9.06
N LEU A 174 -14.40 1.00 10.13
CA LEU A 174 -13.82 0.43 11.35
C LEU A 174 -14.80 -0.42 12.16
N GLY A 175 -16.11 -0.27 11.94
CA GLY A 175 -17.14 -0.99 12.67
C GLY A 175 -17.58 -0.28 13.95
N ALA A 176 -17.36 1.04 14.05
CA ALA A 176 -17.94 1.87 15.11
C ALA A 176 -19.45 2.01 14.97
N GLU A 177 -19.95 1.91 13.74
CA GLU A 177 -21.35 1.84 13.41
C GLU A 177 -21.74 0.40 13.07
N GLU A 178 -22.96 -0.02 13.45
CA GLU A 178 -23.47 -1.32 13.09
C GLU A 178 -23.69 -1.41 11.57
N ALA A 179 -22.83 -2.20 10.91
CA ALA A 179 -22.86 -2.36 9.47
C ALA A 179 -22.47 -3.80 9.08
N ARG A 180 -23.21 -4.36 8.13
CA ARG A 180 -22.94 -5.69 7.60
C ARG A 180 -21.82 -5.64 6.57
N PRO A 181 -21.11 -6.73 6.32
CA PRO A 181 -20.04 -6.78 5.28
C PRO A 181 -20.49 -6.23 3.92
N ARG A 182 -21.72 -6.53 3.48
CA ARG A 182 -22.29 -6.01 2.22
C ARG A 182 -22.42 -4.48 2.17
N ASP A 183 -22.55 -3.84 3.34
CA ASP A 183 -22.67 -2.39 3.45
C ASP A 183 -21.30 -1.70 3.23
N MET A 184 -20.21 -2.48 3.16
CA MET A 184 -18.85 -2.03 2.84
C MET A 184 -18.58 -1.96 1.33
N GLU A 185 -19.35 -2.66 0.49
CA GLU A 185 -19.16 -2.69 -0.96
C GLU A 185 -19.12 -1.30 -1.60
N PRO A 186 -20.04 -0.35 -1.26
CA PRO A 186 -20.00 1.00 -1.80
C PRO A 186 -18.72 1.77 -1.44
N LEU A 187 -18.05 1.43 -0.32
CA LEU A 187 -16.81 2.06 0.14
C LEU A 187 -15.58 1.54 -0.61
N MET A 188 -15.67 0.34 -1.19
CA MET A 188 -14.55 -0.32 -1.87
C MET A 188 -14.45 0.04 -3.36
N ARG A 189 -14.96 1.20 -3.76
CA ARG A 189 -14.91 1.71 -5.13
C ARG A 189 -13.64 2.52 -5.40
N PRO A 190 -13.27 2.73 -6.68
CA PRO A 190 -12.21 3.66 -7.03
C PRO A 190 -12.49 5.06 -6.47
N ALA A 191 -11.47 5.73 -5.98
CA ALA A 191 -11.55 7.14 -5.62
C ALA A 191 -11.87 8.01 -6.85
N SER A 192 -12.41 9.22 -6.64
CA SER A 192 -12.66 10.16 -7.74
C SER A 192 -11.37 10.49 -8.49
N ASN A 193 -11.49 10.85 -9.75
CA ASN A 193 -10.33 11.14 -10.61
C ASN A 193 -9.52 12.34 -10.11
N GLU A 194 -10.17 13.27 -9.42
CA GLU A 194 -9.62 14.55 -8.93
C GLU A 194 -8.91 14.38 -7.57
N LEU A 195 -9.16 13.28 -6.86
CA LEU A 195 -8.58 13.06 -5.52
C LEU A 195 -7.07 12.93 -5.58
N LEU A 196 -6.54 12.36 -6.67
CA LEU A 196 -5.14 12.00 -6.80
C LEU A 196 -4.50 12.60 -8.04
N VAL A 197 -3.24 12.95 -7.90
CA VAL A 197 -2.32 13.25 -9.00
C VAL A 197 -1.23 12.19 -9.06
N ALA A 198 -0.65 11.99 -10.22
CA ALA A 198 0.41 11.01 -10.45
C ALA A 198 1.63 11.69 -11.07
N GLU A 199 2.73 11.74 -10.35
CA GLU A 199 3.97 12.38 -10.77
C GLU A 199 5.07 11.35 -11.02
N PRO A 200 5.78 11.39 -12.16
CA PRO A 200 6.88 10.48 -12.41
C PRO A 200 8.05 10.79 -11.46
N VAL A 201 8.60 9.76 -10.84
CA VAL A 201 9.71 9.89 -9.89
C VAL A 201 10.90 9.03 -10.30
N SER A 202 12.04 9.26 -9.64
CA SER A 202 13.27 8.54 -9.93
C SER A 202 13.15 7.03 -9.69
N SER A 203 13.78 6.25 -10.56
CA SER A 203 13.94 4.79 -10.42
C SER A 203 14.69 4.36 -9.15
N ARG A 204 15.25 5.28 -8.38
CA ARG A 204 15.84 5.01 -7.06
C ARG A 204 14.82 4.36 -6.11
N VAL A 205 13.52 4.71 -6.23
CA VAL A 205 12.44 4.12 -5.43
C VAL A 205 12.33 2.59 -5.61
N ASN A 206 12.87 2.02 -6.69
CA ASN A 206 12.88 0.57 -6.91
C ASN A 206 13.64 -0.20 -5.84
N LYS A 207 14.64 0.42 -5.22
CA LYS A 207 15.41 -0.17 -4.13
C LYS A 207 14.70 0.06 -2.81
N ALA A 208 14.24 -0.99 -2.16
CA ALA A 208 13.49 -0.92 -0.90
C ALA A 208 14.25 -0.27 0.28
N GLY A 209 15.58 -0.22 0.23
CA GLY A 209 16.42 0.42 1.25
C GLY A 209 16.70 1.90 1.00
N GLU A 210 16.27 2.46 -0.15
CA GLU A 210 16.42 3.89 -0.42
C GLU A 210 15.35 4.66 0.38
N GLU A 211 15.77 5.72 1.07
CA GLU A 211 14.91 6.59 1.87
C GLU A 211 15.27 8.05 1.63
N GLY A 212 14.39 8.97 2.02
CA GLY A 212 14.60 10.41 1.97
C GLY A 212 13.66 11.16 1.03
N ALA A 213 13.48 12.45 1.33
CA ALA A 213 12.50 13.31 0.65
C ALA A 213 12.72 13.40 -0.86
N SER A 214 13.97 13.34 -1.33
CA SER A 214 14.31 13.40 -2.76
C SER A 214 13.75 12.24 -3.60
N LEU A 215 13.18 11.21 -2.98
CA LEU A 215 12.46 10.16 -3.70
C LEU A 215 11.10 10.64 -4.25
N LEU A 216 10.58 11.73 -3.69
CA LEU A 216 9.32 12.35 -4.11
C LEU A 216 9.53 13.41 -5.21
N ASP A 217 10.77 13.80 -5.50
CA ASP A 217 11.06 14.83 -6.50
C ASP A 217 10.61 14.36 -7.89
N PRO A 218 9.78 15.13 -8.59
CA PRO A 218 9.36 14.80 -9.94
C PRO A 218 10.57 14.74 -10.91
N VAL A 219 10.51 13.80 -11.85
CA VAL A 219 11.55 13.65 -12.88
C VAL A 219 10.94 13.72 -14.29
N ASN A 220 11.76 14.07 -15.27
CA ASN A 220 11.34 13.93 -16.67
C ASN A 220 11.39 12.43 -17.05
N PRO A 221 10.24 11.81 -17.40
CA PRO A 221 10.17 10.38 -17.71
C PRO A 221 11.07 9.94 -18.87
N ASP A 222 11.27 10.80 -19.87
CA ASP A 222 12.10 10.48 -21.04
C ASP A 222 13.58 10.48 -20.70
N ALA A 223 14.01 11.41 -19.83
CA ALA A 223 15.36 11.43 -19.30
C ALA A 223 15.66 10.20 -18.41
N GLU A 224 14.69 9.82 -17.58
CA GLU A 224 14.80 8.64 -16.71
C GLU A 224 14.85 7.34 -17.53
N SER A 225 14.02 7.22 -18.58
CA SER A 225 14.02 6.08 -19.50
C SER A 225 15.37 5.91 -20.20
N ARG A 226 16.02 7.00 -20.61
CA ARG A 226 17.37 6.97 -21.21
C ARG A 226 18.43 6.48 -20.22
N LYS A 227 18.37 6.92 -18.96
CA LYS A 227 19.26 6.45 -17.88
C LYS A 227 19.09 4.95 -17.61
N LEU A 228 17.86 4.45 -17.64
CA LEU A 228 17.57 3.03 -17.46
C LEU A 228 18.10 2.19 -18.64
N ALA A 229 17.89 2.64 -19.86
CA ALA A 229 18.38 1.97 -21.06
C ALA A 229 19.92 1.90 -21.11
N SER A 230 20.61 2.95 -20.68
CA SER A 230 22.08 2.99 -20.64
C SER A 230 22.71 2.06 -19.59
N LYS A 231 21.93 1.65 -18.56
CA LYS A 231 22.37 0.73 -17.50
C LYS A 231 22.13 -0.75 -17.81
N GLN A 232 21.40 -1.08 -18.88
CA GLN A 232 21.27 -2.47 -19.31
C GLN A 232 22.58 -2.93 -19.94
N PRO A 233 23.18 -4.06 -19.50
CA PRO A 233 24.38 -4.58 -20.14
C PRO A 233 24.02 -4.90 -21.61
N LYS A 234 24.84 -4.42 -22.55
CA LYS A 234 24.75 -4.80 -23.97
C LYS A 234 24.74 -6.32 -24.03
N LYS A 235 23.67 -6.91 -24.58
CA LYS A 235 23.67 -8.33 -24.93
C LYS A 235 24.88 -8.54 -25.86
N ASN A 236 25.90 -9.22 -25.34
CA ASN A 236 26.99 -9.69 -26.17
C ASN A 236 26.39 -10.66 -27.20
N ASP A 237 26.31 -10.25 -28.44
CA ASP A 237 26.20 -11.15 -29.59
C ASP A 237 27.45 -12.02 -29.61
N LYS A 238 27.41 -13.14 -28.90
CA LYS A 238 28.33 -14.23 -29.17
C LYS A 238 28.00 -14.74 -30.57
N LYS A 239 28.63 -14.17 -31.60
CA LYS A 239 28.81 -14.83 -32.87
C LYS A 239 29.36 -16.23 -32.59
N GLN A 240 28.56 -17.24 -32.89
CA GLN A 240 29.04 -18.60 -33.04
C GLN A 240 30.12 -18.58 -34.15
N LEU A 241 31.40 -18.64 -33.76
CA LEU A 241 32.44 -19.09 -34.68
C LEU A 241 32.19 -20.61 -34.89
N ASN A 242 31.62 -20.97 -36.02
CA ASN A 242 31.75 -22.29 -36.56
C ASN A 242 33.23 -22.47 -36.93
N LEU A 243 33.93 -23.34 -36.21
CA LEU A 243 35.18 -23.93 -36.65
C LEU A 243 34.92 -25.28 -37.25
N LEU A 244 35.36 -25.43 -38.45
CA LEU A 244 35.48 -26.60 -39.30
C LEU A 244 36.06 -27.82 -38.58
#